data_fed7eb3b20c2a7af5929e9b432570aa1
#
_entry.id   fed7eb3b20c2a7af5929e9b432570aa1
#
_cell.length_a   1.000
_cell.length_b   1.000
_cell.length_c   1.000
_cell.angle_alpha   90.00
_cell.angle_beta   90.00
_cell.angle_gamma   90.00
#
_symmetry.space_group_name_H-M   'P 1'
#
loop_
_entity.id
_entity.type
_entity.pdbx_description
1 polymer ?
#
loop_
_entity_poly.entity_id
_entity_poly.type
_entity_poly.pdbx_seq_one_letter_code
_entity_poly.pdbx_strand_id
1 'polypeptide(L)'
;LAALCVSLLCNRHRGIGADGLIVLEPSKIADLKMRIFNADGSEADCCGNGLRCVVKYKKQSIQIESLAGISKSLYTPSTISVTLPKAHIIKKLDIGYLIDTGVPHLVLFNPDLFKDAKKYRFDFNVNVTMFSSMHQPIKIRTYERGVEGETLACGTGGAAVALAYKEMYPDENLCTVLFASGESAAYSFDATGDLWMEGVIEHVFEGTYTLNKES
;
A
#
# COMPACT_ATOMS: atom_id res chain seq x y z
N LEU A 1 -0.57 19.97 -9.56
CA LEU A 1 0.19 19.46 -10.72
C LEU A 1 -0.82 18.98 -11.76
N ALA A 2 -0.62 19.31 -13.06
CA ALA A 2 -1.47 18.79 -14.10
C ALA A 2 -1.21 17.28 -14.31
N ALA A 3 -2.26 16.47 -14.51
CA ALA A 3 -2.14 15.02 -14.73
C ALA A 3 -1.16 14.68 -15.88
N LEU A 4 -1.13 15.49 -16.94
CA LEU A 4 -0.21 15.35 -18.06
C LEU A 4 1.27 15.43 -17.64
N CYS A 5 1.61 16.33 -16.68
CA CYS A 5 2.97 16.42 -16.13
C CYS A 5 3.37 15.15 -15.37
N VAL A 6 2.44 14.56 -14.60
CA VAL A 6 2.71 13.32 -13.85
C VAL A 6 2.97 12.17 -14.82
N SER A 7 2.09 12.00 -15.83
CA SER A 7 2.23 10.93 -16.82
C SER A 7 3.54 11.06 -17.61
N LEU A 8 3.98 12.30 -17.92
CA LEU A 8 5.25 12.53 -18.59
C LEU A 8 6.44 12.14 -17.71
N LEU A 9 6.45 12.58 -16.44
CA LEU A 9 7.52 12.25 -15.47
C LEU A 9 7.62 10.76 -15.21
N CYS A 10 6.47 10.07 -15.07
CA CYS A 10 6.40 8.64 -14.82
C CYS A 10 6.69 7.77 -16.06
N ASN A 11 6.70 8.37 -17.26
CA ASN A 11 6.94 7.64 -18.50
C ASN A 11 8.37 7.08 -18.54
N ARG A 12 8.52 5.74 -18.70
CA ARG A 12 9.81 5.05 -18.67
C ARG A 12 10.69 5.31 -19.92
N HIS A 13 10.14 5.88 -20.98
CA HIS A 13 10.85 6.16 -22.23
C HIS A 13 11.09 7.65 -22.50
N ARG A 14 10.27 8.53 -21.88
CA ARG A 14 10.32 9.98 -22.14
C ARG A 14 10.52 10.84 -20.91
N GLY A 15 10.36 10.26 -19.72
CA GLY A 15 10.51 10.92 -18.43
C GLY A 15 11.57 10.26 -17.56
N ILE A 16 11.42 10.40 -16.26
CA ILE A 16 12.26 9.75 -15.25
C ILE A 16 11.95 8.26 -15.18
N GLY A 17 10.68 7.89 -15.34
CA GLY A 17 10.19 6.51 -15.24
C GLY A 17 9.94 6.10 -13.79
N ALA A 18 8.68 5.99 -13.41
CA ALA A 18 8.24 5.60 -12.08
C ALA A 18 6.83 5.02 -12.11
N ASP A 19 6.44 4.32 -11.04
CA ASP A 19 5.07 3.80 -10.86
C ASP A 19 4.11 4.90 -10.37
N GLY A 20 4.64 6.01 -9.89
CA GLY A 20 3.90 7.17 -9.44
C GLY A 20 4.79 8.32 -9.01
N LEU A 21 4.18 9.44 -8.64
CA LEU A 21 4.83 10.65 -8.18
C LEU A 21 4.30 11.04 -6.80
N ILE A 22 5.21 11.34 -5.88
CA ILE A 22 4.88 11.90 -4.57
C ILE A 22 5.24 13.38 -4.57
N VAL A 23 4.29 14.23 -4.16
CA VAL A 23 4.49 15.67 -3.95
C VAL A 23 4.36 15.97 -2.47
N LEU A 24 5.35 16.67 -1.92
CA LEU A 24 5.36 17.10 -0.53
C LEU A 24 4.98 18.57 -0.44
N GLU A 25 3.98 18.88 0.37
CA GLU A 25 3.44 20.21 0.60
C GLU A 25 3.46 20.54 2.11
N PRO A 26 3.44 21.84 2.49
CA PRO A 26 3.20 22.21 3.89
C PRO A 26 1.84 21.74 4.36
N SER A 27 1.76 21.27 5.62
CA SER A 27 0.50 20.94 6.30
C SER A 27 0.21 21.94 7.43
N LYS A 28 -1.08 22.10 7.77
CA LYS A 28 -1.53 22.86 8.95
C LYS A 28 -1.83 21.96 10.16
N ILE A 29 -1.87 20.63 9.94
CA ILE A 29 -2.37 19.65 10.92
C ILE A 29 -1.39 18.50 11.15
N ALA A 30 -0.30 18.44 10.38
CA ALA A 30 0.75 17.43 10.46
C ALA A 30 2.12 18.07 10.14
N ASP A 31 3.20 17.32 10.19
CA ASP A 31 4.54 17.84 9.88
C ASP A 31 4.68 18.18 8.38
N LEU A 32 3.99 17.44 7.53
CA LEU A 32 3.87 17.71 6.10
C LEU A 32 2.61 17.06 5.51
N LYS A 33 2.27 17.46 4.27
CA LYS A 33 1.25 16.84 3.47
C LYS A 33 1.88 16.08 2.30
N MET A 34 1.47 14.83 2.12
CA MET A 34 1.81 14.00 0.97
C MET A 34 0.64 13.95 0.01
N ARG A 35 0.89 14.28 -1.25
CA ARG A 35 0.00 13.94 -2.35
C ARG A 35 0.67 12.88 -3.20
N ILE A 36 -0.08 11.86 -3.58
CA ILE A 36 0.45 10.76 -4.39
C ILE A 36 -0.39 10.58 -5.66
N PHE A 37 0.30 10.46 -6.77
CA PHE A 37 -0.28 10.32 -8.10
C PHE A 37 0.20 9.03 -8.73
N ASN A 38 -0.71 8.28 -9.32
CA ASN A 38 -0.39 7.14 -10.18
C ASN A 38 0.28 7.60 -11.48
N ALA A 39 0.91 6.68 -12.20
CA ALA A 39 1.60 7.00 -13.46
C ALA A 39 0.66 7.56 -14.56
N ASP A 40 -0.64 7.33 -14.48
CA ASP A 40 -1.66 7.89 -15.38
C ASP A 40 -2.07 9.32 -15.02
N GLY A 41 -1.57 9.85 -13.89
CA GLY A 41 -1.87 11.18 -13.36
C GLY A 41 -3.07 11.25 -12.43
N SER A 42 -3.76 10.15 -12.17
CA SER A 42 -4.82 10.08 -11.16
C SER A 42 -4.23 10.21 -9.75
N GLU A 43 -4.89 10.95 -8.86
CA GLU A 43 -4.48 11.08 -7.47
C GLU A 43 -5.07 9.94 -6.63
N ALA A 44 -4.24 9.32 -5.79
CA ALA A 44 -4.67 8.28 -4.86
C ALA A 44 -4.77 8.85 -3.44
N ASP A 45 -5.69 8.31 -2.66
CA ASP A 45 -5.96 8.80 -1.29
C ASP A 45 -4.78 8.56 -0.34
N CYS A 46 -4.12 7.41 -0.46
CA CYS A 46 -2.96 7.03 0.33
C CYS A 46 -2.20 5.88 -0.34
N CYS A 47 -0.93 5.72 0.04
CA CYS A 47 -0.10 4.58 -0.34
C CYS A 47 0.92 4.29 0.76
N GLY A 48 0.86 3.12 1.38
CA GLY A 48 1.78 2.73 2.45
C GLY A 48 3.25 2.71 2.01
N ASN A 49 3.52 2.31 0.77
CA ASN A 49 4.87 2.38 0.19
C ASN A 49 5.31 3.85 0.05
N GLY A 50 4.41 4.72 -0.45
CA GLY A 50 4.67 6.16 -0.59
C GLY A 50 4.95 6.83 0.75
N LEU A 51 4.17 6.54 1.80
CA LEU A 51 4.41 7.04 3.15
C LEU A 51 5.81 6.67 3.64
N ARG A 52 6.23 5.40 3.46
CA ARG A 52 7.58 4.96 3.86
C ARG A 52 8.68 5.64 3.05
N CYS A 53 8.47 5.91 1.75
CA CYS A 53 9.40 6.70 0.92
C CYS A 53 9.59 8.11 1.48
N VAL A 54 8.50 8.78 1.90
CA VAL A 54 8.55 10.11 2.52
C VAL A 54 9.35 10.08 3.81
N VAL A 55 9.11 9.10 4.68
CA VAL A 55 9.85 8.92 5.94
C VAL A 55 11.34 8.68 5.67
N LYS A 56 11.68 7.83 4.68
CA LYS A 56 13.07 7.58 4.25
C LYS A 56 13.75 8.86 3.77
N TYR A 57 13.05 9.65 2.95
CA TYR A 57 13.55 10.93 2.44
C TYR A 57 13.81 11.94 3.57
N LYS A 58 12.89 12.03 4.55
CA LYS A 58 13.02 12.94 5.69
C LYS A 58 14.01 12.44 6.75
N LYS A 59 14.29 11.14 6.82
CA LYS A 59 15.18 10.50 7.81
C LYS A 59 14.80 10.81 9.27
N GLN A 60 13.52 10.92 9.54
CA GLN A 60 12.96 11.19 10.87
C GLN A 60 11.53 10.67 10.99
N SER A 61 11.11 10.36 12.23
CA SER A 61 9.72 10.05 12.55
C SER A 61 8.87 11.32 12.44
N ILE A 62 7.80 11.27 11.67
CA ILE A 62 6.92 12.41 11.36
C ILE A 62 5.47 11.97 11.26
N GLN A 63 4.56 12.93 11.38
CA GLN A 63 3.16 12.78 11.00
C GLN A 63 2.96 13.30 9.58
N ILE A 64 2.24 12.53 8.78
CA ILE A 64 2.03 12.81 7.35
C ILE A 64 0.53 12.93 7.09
N GLU A 65 0.08 14.10 6.64
CA GLU A 65 -1.28 14.30 6.11
C GLU A 65 -1.38 13.71 4.71
N SER A 66 -2.45 12.99 4.43
CA SER A 66 -2.87 12.52 3.09
C SER A 66 -4.37 12.70 2.91
N LEU A 67 -4.93 12.38 1.74
CA LEU A 67 -6.39 12.39 1.55
C LEU A 67 -7.11 11.37 2.45
N ALA A 68 -6.43 10.29 2.85
CA ALA A 68 -6.97 9.30 3.78
C ALA A 68 -6.84 9.68 5.27
N GLY A 69 -6.29 10.87 5.58
CA GLY A 69 -6.08 11.34 6.95
C GLY A 69 -4.61 11.45 7.35
N ILE A 70 -4.34 11.40 8.66
CA ILE A 70 -2.99 11.53 9.22
C ILE A 70 -2.41 10.15 9.51
N SER A 71 -1.24 9.89 8.94
CA SER A 71 -0.42 8.71 9.24
C SER A 71 0.73 9.09 10.17
N LYS A 72 0.98 8.26 11.19
CA LYS A 72 2.14 8.33 12.07
C LYS A 72 3.28 7.53 11.46
N SER A 73 4.52 7.89 11.76
CA SER A 73 5.67 7.10 11.32
C SER A 73 6.71 6.91 12.40
N LEU A 74 7.48 5.83 12.26
CA LEU A 74 8.69 5.58 13.03
C LEU A 74 9.84 5.35 12.05
N TYR A 75 10.93 6.06 12.27
CA TYR A 75 12.15 5.95 11.48
C TYR A 75 13.28 5.40 12.32
N THR A 76 13.92 4.35 11.82
CA THR A 76 15.25 3.94 12.23
C THR A 76 16.14 3.82 10.99
N PRO A 77 17.47 3.79 11.13
CA PRO A 77 18.35 3.57 9.98
C PRO A 77 18.07 2.27 9.21
N SER A 78 17.57 1.23 9.90
CA SER A 78 17.34 -0.11 9.35
C SER A 78 15.89 -0.36 8.93
N THR A 79 14.91 0.30 9.56
CA THR A 79 13.49 0.02 9.31
C THR A 79 12.66 1.30 9.30
N ILE A 80 11.55 1.25 8.58
CA ILE A 80 10.57 2.32 8.52
C ILE A 80 9.18 1.73 8.72
N SER A 81 8.47 2.26 9.71
CA SER A 81 7.10 1.87 10.00
C SER A 81 6.17 3.06 9.82
N VAL A 82 4.98 2.82 9.26
CA VAL A 82 3.93 3.84 9.09
C VAL A 82 2.59 3.27 9.49
N THR A 83 1.70 4.10 10.05
CA THR A 83 0.31 3.69 10.22
C THR A 83 -0.42 3.78 8.89
N LEU A 84 -1.23 2.77 8.62
CA LEU A 84 -2.14 2.73 7.48
C LEU A 84 -3.53 3.24 7.88
N PRO A 85 -4.39 3.59 6.91
CA PRO A 85 -5.80 3.85 7.18
C PRO A 85 -6.44 2.71 7.96
N LYS A 86 -7.42 3.02 8.81
CA LYS A 86 -8.04 2.05 9.70
C LYS A 86 -8.73 0.95 8.90
N ALA A 87 -8.21 -0.28 9.04
CA ALA A 87 -8.77 -1.45 8.39
C ALA A 87 -9.94 -2.03 9.21
N HIS A 88 -10.96 -2.57 8.53
CA HIS A 88 -12.07 -3.27 9.18
C HIS A 88 -12.68 -4.36 8.30
N ILE A 89 -13.23 -5.40 8.94
CA ILE A 89 -13.94 -6.47 8.26
C ILE A 89 -15.35 -5.98 7.94
N ILE A 90 -15.68 -5.88 6.64
CA ILE A 90 -17.01 -5.55 6.15
C ILE A 90 -17.94 -6.75 6.31
N LYS A 91 -17.45 -7.94 5.90
CA LYS A 91 -18.26 -9.16 5.89
C LYS A 91 -17.38 -10.41 5.91
N LYS A 92 -17.83 -11.42 6.66
CA LYS A 92 -17.28 -12.78 6.61
C LYS A 92 -18.10 -13.60 5.60
N LEU A 93 -17.44 -14.26 4.67
CA LEU A 93 -18.00 -15.10 3.63
C LEU A 93 -17.44 -16.53 3.77
N ASP A 94 -18.10 -17.51 3.19
CA ASP A 94 -17.61 -18.92 3.20
C ASP A 94 -16.26 -19.07 2.49
N ILE A 95 -15.97 -18.20 1.52
CA ILE A 95 -14.72 -18.20 0.73
C ILE A 95 -13.61 -17.35 1.33
N GLY A 96 -13.90 -16.52 2.35
CA GLY A 96 -12.95 -15.58 2.92
C GLY A 96 -13.57 -14.34 3.54
N TYR A 97 -12.78 -13.27 3.72
CA TYR A 97 -13.26 -12.03 4.32
C TYR A 97 -13.24 -10.87 3.32
N LEU A 98 -14.33 -10.11 3.30
CA LEU A 98 -14.39 -8.80 2.67
C LEU A 98 -13.91 -7.77 3.68
N ILE A 99 -12.80 -7.09 3.36
CA ILE A 99 -12.08 -6.19 4.27
C ILE A 99 -11.86 -4.85 3.57
N ASP A 100 -12.11 -3.76 4.27
CA ASP A 100 -11.72 -2.42 3.85
C ASP A 100 -10.41 -2.00 4.54
N THR A 101 -9.43 -1.58 3.76
CA THR A 101 -8.13 -1.06 4.19
C THR A 101 -7.89 0.36 3.67
N GLY A 102 -8.98 1.12 3.42
CA GLY A 102 -9.00 2.32 2.59
C GLY A 102 -9.33 2.01 1.13
N VAL A 103 -9.17 0.76 0.73
CA VAL A 103 -9.70 0.15 -0.49
C VAL A 103 -10.22 -1.25 -0.16
N PRO A 104 -11.33 -1.71 -0.79
CA PRO A 104 -11.91 -3.00 -0.46
C PRO A 104 -11.10 -4.16 -1.03
N HIS A 105 -10.89 -5.19 -0.20
CA HIS A 105 -10.25 -6.46 -0.54
C HIS A 105 -11.15 -7.64 -0.22
N LEU A 106 -11.21 -8.62 -1.12
CA LEU A 106 -11.65 -9.99 -0.80
C LEU A 106 -10.42 -10.83 -0.50
N VAL A 107 -10.25 -11.22 0.75
CA VAL A 107 -9.17 -12.12 1.19
C VAL A 107 -9.65 -13.55 1.12
N LEU A 108 -9.13 -14.32 0.17
CA LEU A 108 -9.50 -15.71 -0.07
C LEU A 108 -8.71 -16.66 0.83
N PHE A 109 -9.40 -17.61 1.48
CA PHE A 109 -8.79 -18.60 2.38
C PHE A 109 -8.35 -19.88 1.66
N ASN A 110 -8.88 -20.12 0.47
CA ASN A 110 -8.46 -21.22 -0.37
C ASN A 110 -7.71 -20.69 -1.60
N PRO A 111 -6.39 -20.97 -1.73
CA PRO A 111 -5.59 -20.52 -2.86
C PRO A 111 -6.12 -20.95 -4.24
N ASP A 112 -6.79 -22.09 -4.32
CA ASP A 112 -7.35 -22.61 -5.58
C ASP A 112 -8.44 -21.71 -6.16
N LEU A 113 -9.09 -20.90 -5.33
CA LEU A 113 -10.10 -19.93 -5.75
C LEU A 113 -9.48 -18.73 -6.48
N PHE A 114 -8.17 -18.50 -6.32
CA PHE A 114 -7.51 -17.35 -6.95
C PHE A 114 -7.50 -17.41 -8.48
N LYS A 115 -7.65 -18.58 -9.09
CA LYS A 115 -7.85 -18.72 -10.54
C LYS A 115 -9.07 -17.94 -11.05
N ASP A 116 -10.06 -17.71 -10.19
CA ASP A 116 -11.29 -16.96 -10.47
C ASP A 116 -11.21 -15.51 -9.97
N ALA A 117 -10.00 -14.99 -9.61
CA ALA A 117 -9.81 -13.67 -9.03
C ALA A 117 -10.41 -12.55 -9.89
N LYS A 118 -10.25 -12.63 -11.22
CA LYS A 118 -10.87 -11.69 -12.16
C LYS A 118 -12.40 -11.64 -12.01
N LYS A 119 -13.05 -12.80 -11.88
CA LYS A 119 -14.49 -12.86 -11.66
C LYS A 119 -14.87 -12.21 -10.32
N TYR A 120 -14.22 -12.59 -9.22
CA TYR A 120 -14.48 -12.00 -7.91
C TYR A 120 -14.22 -10.50 -7.87
N ARG A 121 -13.18 -10.01 -8.59
CA ARG A 121 -12.91 -8.59 -8.73
C ARG A 121 -14.11 -7.83 -9.29
N PHE A 122 -14.79 -8.36 -10.32
CA PHE A 122 -15.97 -7.73 -10.91
C PHE A 122 -17.22 -7.93 -10.07
N ASP A 123 -17.47 -9.14 -9.57
CA ASP A 123 -18.67 -9.48 -8.79
C ASP A 123 -18.78 -8.64 -7.50
N PHE A 124 -17.65 -8.38 -6.84
CA PHE A 124 -17.60 -7.64 -5.57
C PHE A 124 -17.05 -6.23 -5.70
N ASN A 125 -16.53 -5.84 -6.86
CA ASN A 125 -15.86 -4.55 -7.11
C ASN A 125 -14.70 -4.26 -6.14
N VAL A 126 -13.82 -5.24 -5.91
CA VAL A 126 -12.73 -5.25 -4.92
C VAL A 126 -11.39 -5.63 -5.53
N ASN A 127 -10.31 -5.43 -4.81
CA ASN A 127 -9.08 -6.19 -5.01
C ASN A 127 -9.27 -7.61 -4.47
N VAL A 128 -8.65 -8.62 -5.09
CA VAL A 128 -8.72 -10.01 -4.64
C VAL A 128 -7.34 -10.44 -4.17
N THR A 129 -7.23 -10.75 -2.89
CA THR A 129 -5.97 -11.18 -2.26
C THR A 129 -6.12 -12.61 -1.76
N MET A 130 -5.15 -13.46 -2.04
CA MET A 130 -5.06 -14.80 -1.48
C MET A 130 -3.80 -14.96 -0.66
N PHE A 131 -3.81 -15.88 0.27
CA PHE A 131 -2.61 -16.37 0.95
C PHE A 131 -2.49 -17.89 0.82
N SER A 132 -1.24 -18.39 0.74
CA SER A 132 -0.98 -19.81 0.48
C SER A 132 -0.98 -20.66 1.74
N SER A 133 -0.69 -20.08 2.89
CA SER A 133 -0.66 -20.75 4.19
C SER A 133 -0.63 -19.74 5.32
N MET A 134 -0.97 -20.18 6.54
CA MET A 134 -0.87 -19.34 7.75
C MET A 134 0.52 -19.36 8.41
N HIS A 135 1.49 -20.07 7.84
CA HIS A 135 2.86 -20.06 8.35
C HIS A 135 3.58 -18.81 7.86
N GLN A 136 4.13 -18.05 8.80
CA GLN A 136 4.85 -16.82 8.50
C GLN A 136 6.27 -17.12 7.94
N PRO A 137 6.75 -16.35 6.97
CA PRO A 137 6.06 -15.28 6.27
C PRO A 137 4.93 -15.80 5.39
N ILE A 138 3.76 -15.17 5.50
CA ILE A 138 2.56 -15.55 4.74
C ILE A 138 2.75 -15.10 3.28
N LYS A 139 2.82 -16.05 2.36
CA LYS A 139 2.91 -15.74 0.93
C LYS A 139 1.55 -15.29 0.41
N ILE A 140 1.50 -14.11 -0.18
CA ILE A 140 0.28 -13.52 -0.73
C ILE A 140 0.42 -13.22 -2.22
N ARG A 141 -0.73 -13.20 -2.92
CA ARG A 141 -0.89 -12.73 -4.29
C ARG A 141 -2.12 -11.83 -4.34
N THR A 142 -2.06 -10.76 -5.13
CA THR A 142 -3.17 -9.82 -5.26
C THR A 142 -3.46 -9.54 -6.73
N TYR A 143 -4.72 -9.71 -7.11
CA TYR A 143 -5.29 -9.21 -8.36
C TYR A 143 -5.91 -7.83 -8.08
N GLU A 144 -5.38 -6.78 -8.69
CA GLU A 144 -5.75 -5.41 -8.35
C GLU A 144 -6.79 -4.81 -9.30
N ARG A 145 -7.77 -4.17 -8.69
CA ARG A 145 -8.76 -3.34 -9.36
C ARG A 145 -8.08 -2.09 -9.94
N GLY A 146 -8.35 -1.80 -11.22
CA GLY A 146 -7.73 -0.69 -11.93
C GLY A 146 -6.47 -1.09 -12.69
N VAL A 147 -5.70 -2.06 -12.20
CA VAL A 147 -4.62 -2.73 -12.95
C VAL A 147 -5.21 -3.85 -13.81
N GLU A 148 -6.28 -4.48 -13.32
CA GLU A 148 -6.99 -5.62 -13.92
C GLU A 148 -6.04 -6.80 -14.19
N GLY A 149 -5.13 -7.01 -13.26
CA GLY A 149 -4.11 -8.04 -13.29
C GLY A 149 -3.48 -8.29 -11.93
N GLU A 150 -2.65 -9.32 -11.86
CA GLU A 150 -1.85 -9.62 -10.67
C GLU A 150 -0.67 -8.63 -10.57
N THR A 151 -0.46 -8.08 -9.37
CA THR A 151 0.64 -7.16 -9.09
C THR A 151 1.73 -7.82 -8.25
N LEU A 152 2.94 -7.31 -8.37
CA LEU A 152 4.11 -7.86 -7.68
C LEU A 152 4.10 -7.59 -6.17
N ALA A 153 3.49 -6.47 -5.75
CA ALA A 153 3.36 -6.10 -4.34
C ALA A 153 2.15 -5.19 -4.13
N CYS A 154 1.29 -5.55 -3.18
CA CYS A 154 0.12 -4.75 -2.78
C CYS A 154 0.12 -4.56 -1.26
N GLY A 155 0.47 -3.35 -0.81
CA GLY A 155 0.56 -3.03 0.63
C GLY A 155 -0.78 -3.12 1.33
N THR A 156 -1.87 -2.69 0.69
CA THR A 156 -3.25 -2.82 1.22
C THR A 156 -3.74 -4.26 1.23
N GLY A 157 -3.30 -5.08 0.26
CA GLY A 157 -3.53 -6.52 0.27
C GLY A 157 -2.85 -7.22 1.46
N GLY A 158 -1.61 -6.84 1.78
CA GLY A 158 -0.91 -7.29 2.98
C GLY A 158 -1.62 -6.87 4.27
N ALA A 159 -2.11 -5.62 4.33
CA ALA A 159 -2.91 -5.11 5.45
C ALA A 159 -4.22 -5.90 5.65
N ALA A 160 -4.90 -6.23 4.55
CA ALA A 160 -6.13 -7.03 4.59
C ALA A 160 -5.86 -8.46 5.12
N VAL A 161 -4.75 -9.08 4.66
CA VAL A 161 -4.32 -10.40 5.17
C VAL A 161 -3.94 -10.31 6.66
N ALA A 162 -3.23 -9.26 7.08
CA ALA A 162 -2.87 -9.08 8.49
C ALA A 162 -4.09 -8.94 9.41
N LEU A 163 -5.12 -8.22 8.97
CA LEU A 163 -6.38 -8.14 9.72
C LEU A 163 -7.13 -9.49 9.75
N ALA A 164 -7.18 -10.21 8.62
CA ALA A 164 -7.75 -11.55 8.58
C ALA A 164 -6.98 -12.51 9.50
N TYR A 165 -5.66 -12.42 9.52
CA TYR A 165 -4.80 -13.21 10.40
C TYR A 165 -5.07 -12.89 11.89
N LYS A 166 -5.13 -11.61 12.24
CA LYS A 166 -5.45 -11.16 13.62
C LYS A 166 -6.83 -11.63 14.09
N GLU A 167 -7.82 -11.65 13.19
CA GLU A 167 -9.17 -12.16 13.50
C GLU A 167 -9.17 -13.67 13.78
N MET A 168 -8.31 -14.43 13.08
CA MET A 168 -8.20 -15.89 13.26
C MET A 168 -7.27 -16.26 14.43
N TYR A 169 -6.30 -15.43 14.74
CA TYR A 169 -5.31 -15.62 15.80
C TYR A 169 -5.23 -14.37 16.69
N PRO A 170 -6.20 -14.15 17.59
CA PRO A 170 -6.32 -12.91 18.37
C PRO A 170 -5.13 -12.60 19.27
N ASP A 171 -4.38 -13.62 19.70
CA ASP A 171 -3.19 -13.47 20.55
C ASP A 171 -1.95 -13.07 19.76
N GLU A 172 -1.95 -13.27 18.42
CA GLU A 172 -0.85 -12.90 17.55
C GLU A 172 -0.98 -11.43 17.14
N ASN A 173 0.07 -10.66 17.33
CA ASN A 173 0.06 -9.22 17.07
C ASN A 173 0.93 -8.79 15.89
N LEU A 174 1.72 -9.72 15.35
CA LEU A 174 2.62 -9.51 14.23
C LEU A 174 2.27 -10.46 13.10
N CYS A 175 2.09 -9.92 11.90
CA CYS A 175 1.90 -10.67 10.66
C CYS A 175 2.94 -10.24 9.63
N THR A 176 3.82 -11.14 9.23
CA THR A 176 4.79 -10.90 8.14
C THR A 176 4.25 -11.52 6.86
N VAL A 177 4.15 -10.72 5.81
CA VAL A 177 3.76 -11.19 4.48
C VAL A 177 4.94 -11.17 3.52
N LEU A 178 4.93 -12.11 2.58
CA LEU A 178 5.86 -12.18 1.45
C LEU A 178 5.07 -11.96 0.17
N PHE A 179 5.41 -10.90 -0.55
CA PHE A 179 4.78 -10.54 -1.82
C PHE A 179 5.31 -11.38 -2.99
N ALA A 180 4.63 -11.34 -4.13
CA ALA A 180 5.07 -11.99 -5.37
C ALA A 180 6.41 -11.44 -5.89
N SER A 181 6.79 -10.20 -5.53
CA SER A 181 8.12 -9.61 -5.81
C SER A 181 9.27 -10.32 -5.09
N GLY A 182 9.00 -11.10 -4.04
CA GLY A 182 10.01 -11.64 -3.12
C GLY A 182 10.34 -10.70 -1.95
N GLU A 183 9.78 -9.52 -1.91
CA GLU A 183 9.91 -8.59 -0.78
C GLU A 183 8.93 -8.94 0.34
N SER A 184 9.29 -8.57 1.58
CA SER A 184 8.45 -8.77 2.75
C SER A 184 8.06 -7.46 3.40
N ALA A 185 6.88 -7.44 4.02
CA ALA A 185 6.45 -6.39 4.93
C ALA A 185 5.87 -7.01 6.22
N ALA A 186 6.13 -6.36 7.35
CA ALA A 186 5.55 -6.74 8.62
C ALA A 186 4.37 -5.81 8.95
N TYR A 187 3.31 -6.39 9.47
CA TYR A 187 2.11 -5.68 9.91
C TYR A 187 1.84 -5.98 11.38
N SER A 188 1.54 -4.95 12.15
CA SER A 188 1.23 -5.10 13.58
C SER A 188 0.13 -4.14 13.99
N PHE A 189 -0.56 -4.47 15.09
CA PHE A 189 -1.57 -3.62 15.70
C PHE A 189 -1.03 -3.07 17.01
N ASP A 190 -1.11 -1.77 17.21
CA ASP A 190 -0.75 -1.16 18.49
C ASP A 190 -1.90 -1.25 19.52
N ALA A 191 -1.66 -0.77 20.73
CA ALA A 191 -2.64 -0.81 21.81
C ALA A 191 -3.90 0.03 21.52
N THR A 192 -3.85 0.97 20.57
CA THR A 192 -5.00 1.78 20.13
C THR A 192 -5.75 1.13 18.96
N GLY A 193 -5.22 0.03 18.43
CA GLY A 193 -5.75 -0.68 17.28
C GLY A 193 -5.34 -0.08 15.93
N ASP A 194 -4.37 0.85 15.92
CA ASP A 194 -3.80 1.34 14.68
C ASP A 194 -2.98 0.25 14.01
N LEU A 195 -3.17 0.08 12.71
CA LEU A 195 -2.41 -0.87 11.90
C LEU A 195 -1.12 -0.24 11.40
N TRP A 196 0.00 -0.81 11.78
CA TRP A 196 1.34 -0.44 11.36
C TRP A 196 1.85 -1.35 10.24
N MET A 197 2.50 -0.76 9.26
CA MET A 197 3.22 -1.45 8.18
C MET A 197 4.70 -1.10 8.27
N GLU A 198 5.56 -2.10 8.40
CA GLU A 198 7.00 -1.98 8.44
C GLU A 198 7.64 -2.62 7.20
N GLY A 199 8.69 -2.02 6.69
CA GLY A 199 9.48 -2.59 5.60
C GLY A 199 10.66 -1.68 5.22
N VAL A 200 11.53 -2.23 4.37
CA VAL A 200 12.71 -1.52 3.87
C VAL A 200 12.34 -0.67 2.65
N ILE A 201 12.97 0.47 2.53
CA ILE A 201 12.91 1.35 1.36
C ILE A 201 14.33 1.75 0.98
N GLU A 202 14.62 1.68 -0.30
CA GLU A 202 15.91 2.11 -0.85
C GLU A 202 15.81 3.46 -1.54
N HIS A 203 16.84 4.30 -1.34
CA HIS A 203 17.03 5.54 -2.09
C HIS A 203 17.88 5.22 -3.31
N VAL A 204 17.31 5.37 -4.51
CA VAL A 204 17.96 4.96 -5.75
C VAL A 204 18.87 6.06 -6.30
N PHE A 205 18.33 7.26 -6.49
CA PHE A 205 19.10 8.44 -6.94
C PHE A 205 18.37 9.74 -6.59
N GLU A 206 19.08 10.84 -6.73
CA GLU A 206 18.58 12.21 -6.62
C GLU A 206 19.04 13.02 -7.82
N GLY A 207 18.20 13.95 -8.31
CA GLY A 207 18.52 14.74 -9.47
C GLY A 207 17.55 15.90 -9.71
N THR A 208 17.80 16.66 -10.78
CA THR A 208 16.96 17.77 -11.23
C THR A 208 16.35 17.42 -12.59
N TYR A 209 15.05 17.64 -12.74
CA TYR A 209 14.35 17.46 -14.01
C TYR A 209 13.70 18.78 -14.42
N THR A 210 13.98 19.24 -15.66
CA THR A 210 13.40 20.47 -16.21
C THR A 210 12.15 20.13 -17.02
N LEU A 211 11.00 20.63 -16.56
CA LEU A 211 9.77 20.56 -17.33
C LEU A 211 9.77 21.66 -18.40
N ASN A 212 9.83 21.28 -19.66
CA ASN A 212 9.63 22.22 -20.76
C ASN A 212 8.14 22.57 -20.85
N LYS A 213 7.82 23.87 -20.89
CA LYS A 213 6.43 24.36 -20.93
C LYS A 213 5.70 24.12 -22.26
N GLU A 214 6.34 23.50 -23.24
CA GLU A 214 5.86 23.36 -24.61
C GLU A 214 5.59 21.89 -25.02
N SER A 215 5.18 21.02 -24.06
CA SER A 215 4.79 19.65 -24.41
C SER A 215 3.41 19.29 -23.84
#